data_48983eaea29e95f387bbbd94fd97b6a9
#
_entry.id   48983eaea29e95f387bbbd94fd97b6a9
#
_cell.length_a   1.000
_cell.length_b   1.000
_cell.length_c   1.000
_cell.angle_alpha   90.00
_cell.angle_beta   90.00
_cell.angle_gamma   90.00
#
_symmetry.space_group_name_H-M   'P 1'
#
loop_
_entity.id
_entity.type
_entity.pdbx_description
1 polymer ?
#
loop_
_entity_poly.entity_id
_entity_poly.type
_entity_poly.pdbx_seq_one_letter_code
_entity_poly.pdbx_strand_id
1 'polypeptide(L)'
;LKHKDPEDEIVILDDSSDQRTWRVFDRFIHDKSNNIKLVERALEGNFSNQKNFLNEQCTGDWIVNIDADEIPHKNLISNIKSLISANPDIELYWVPRINTVDGLTEEHINKWKWNINEKGWVNFPDSQQRIYKNCKSITWQKPVHERLVGAKQDSYLPFEEIWCFYHHKKISKQEKQNKLYASL
;
A
#
# COMPACT_ATOMS: atom_id res chain seq x y z
N LEU A 1 11.92 4.67 6.43
CA LEU A 1 12.57 5.59 7.39
C LEU A 1 13.43 6.67 6.72
N LYS A 2 14.30 6.31 5.79
CA LYS A 2 15.29 7.23 5.20
C LYS A 2 14.70 8.49 4.52
N HIS A 3 13.46 8.44 4.09
CA HIS A 3 12.81 9.50 3.30
C HIS A 3 11.58 10.09 3.98
N LYS A 4 11.23 9.65 5.21
CA LYS A 4 10.18 10.28 5.98
C LYS A 4 10.70 11.50 6.73
N ASP A 5 9.87 12.48 6.99
CA ASP A 5 10.21 13.58 7.87
C ASP A 5 10.24 13.13 9.34
N PRO A 6 11.03 13.79 10.19
CA PRO A 6 11.12 13.41 11.62
C PRO A 6 9.79 13.39 12.35
N GLU A 7 8.89 14.33 12.04
CA GLU A 7 7.56 14.42 12.65
C GLU A 7 6.56 13.36 12.18
N ASP A 8 6.80 12.71 11.03
CA ASP A 8 5.90 11.67 10.55
C ASP A 8 5.98 10.44 11.46
N GLU A 9 4.86 9.77 11.63
CA GLU A 9 4.79 8.48 12.30
C GLU A 9 4.77 7.32 11.30
N ILE A 10 5.17 6.15 11.74
CA ILE A 10 4.95 4.88 11.06
C ILE A 10 4.15 3.98 11.98
N VAL A 11 2.96 3.60 11.56
CA VAL A 11 2.14 2.63 12.31
C VAL A 11 2.15 1.31 11.55
N ILE A 12 2.63 0.27 12.22
CA ILE A 12 2.72 -1.09 11.66
C ILE A 12 1.65 -1.94 12.32
N LEU A 13 0.85 -2.62 11.51
CA LEU A 13 -0.10 -3.62 11.96
C LEU A 13 0.42 -5.00 11.60
N ASP A 14 0.65 -5.82 12.60
CA ASP A 14 1.12 -7.18 12.46
C ASP A 14 -0.03 -8.20 12.65
N ASP A 15 -0.10 -9.16 11.72
CA ASP A 15 -1.02 -10.29 11.77
C ASP A 15 -0.24 -11.58 12.01
N SER A 16 0.27 -11.72 13.24
CA SER A 16 0.97 -12.94 13.70
C SER A 16 2.18 -13.34 12.86
N SER A 17 3.03 -12.37 12.52
CA SER A 17 4.27 -12.62 11.78
C SER A 17 5.23 -13.55 12.51
N ASP A 18 6.09 -14.20 11.76
CA ASP A 18 7.12 -15.11 12.31
C ASP A 18 8.26 -14.36 13.02
N GLN A 19 9.09 -15.11 13.75
CA GLN A 19 10.24 -14.55 14.48
C GLN A 19 11.26 -13.81 13.60
N ARG A 20 11.32 -14.11 12.28
CA ARG A 20 12.26 -13.40 11.39
C ARG A 20 11.78 -11.99 11.13
N THR A 21 10.48 -11.82 10.94
CA THR A 21 9.83 -10.52 10.78
C THR A 21 9.96 -9.72 12.07
N TRP A 22 9.71 -10.32 13.24
CA TRP A 22 9.88 -9.69 14.54
C TRP A 22 11.32 -9.16 14.77
N ARG A 23 12.35 -9.92 14.38
CA ARG A 23 13.75 -9.45 14.46
C ARG A 23 14.02 -8.23 13.59
N VAL A 24 13.26 -8.02 12.52
CA VAL A 24 13.35 -6.80 11.72
C VAL A 24 12.70 -5.64 12.46
N PHE A 25 11.51 -5.83 13.04
CA PHE A 25 10.85 -4.79 13.84
C PHE A 25 11.72 -4.34 14.99
N ASP A 26 12.30 -5.26 15.76
CA ASP A 26 13.16 -4.97 16.92
C ASP A 26 14.30 -3.99 16.61
N ARG A 27 14.83 -4.00 15.40
CA ARG A 27 15.91 -3.09 15.00
C ARG A 27 15.49 -1.62 14.91
N PHE A 28 14.20 -1.38 14.78
CA PHE A 28 13.69 -0.03 14.48
C PHE A 28 12.75 0.51 15.55
N ILE A 29 11.99 -0.34 16.24
CA ILE A 29 10.96 0.10 17.21
C ILE A 29 11.57 0.64 18.50
N HIS A 30 12.77 0.20 18.87
CA HIS A 30 13.44 0.64 20.10
C HIS A 30 14.10 2.02 19.97
N ASP A 31 14.35 2.49 18.77
CA ASP A 31 14.83 3.84 18.52
C ASP A 31 13.64 4.80 18.44
N LYS A 32 13.41 5.53 19.52
CA LYS A 32 12.28 6.51 19.62
C LYS A 32 12.32 7.60 18.54
N SER A 33 13.49 7.90 17.97
CA SER A 33 13.62 8.87 16.87
C SER A 33 12.95 8.41 15.59
N ASN A 34 12.72 7.10 15.44
CA ASN A 34 12.02 6.55 14.29
C ASN A 34 10.51 6.82 14.30
N ASN A 35 9.93 7.15 15.47
CA ASN A 35 8.49 7.38 15.64
C ASN A 35 7.66 6.22 15.04
N ILE A 36 7.96 4.99 15.49
CA ILE A 36 7.29 3.75 15.03
C ILE A 36 6.38 3.23 16.13
N LYS A 37 5.13 2.97 15.78
CA LYS A 37 4.15 2.25 16.61
C LYS A 37 3.87 0.89 15.97
N LEU A 38 4.03 -0.17 16.73
CA LEU A 38 3.67 -1.53 16.31
C LEU A 38 2.42 -1.97 17.09
N VAL A 39 1.43 -2.46 16.38
CA VAL A 39 0.19 -3.03 16.93
C VAL A 39 -0.06 -4.40 16.34
N GLU A 40 -0.66 -5.30 17.12
CA GLU A 40 -0.97 -6.66 16.71
C GLU A 40 -2.48 -6.84 16.62
N ARG A 41 -2.95 -7.46 15.54
CA ARG A 41 -4.35 -7.84 15.36
C ARG A 41 -4.47 -8.92 14.29
N ALA A 42 -5.19 -10.00 14.60
CA ALA A 42 -5.53 -11.02 13.63
C ALA A 42 -6.46 -10.46 12.52
N LEU A 43 -6.20 -10.83 11.27
CA LEU A 43 -6.94 -10.37 10.08
C LEU A 43 -8.41 -10.82 10.08
N GLU A 44 -8.70 -12.03 10.58
CA GLU A 44 -10.05 -12.61 10.61
C GLU A 44 -10.77 -12.61 9.25
N GLY A 45 -10.00 -12.65 8.16
CA GLY A 45 -10.53 -12.70 6.79
C GLY A 45 -11.16 -11.40 6.27
N ASN A 46 -11.01 -10.28 6.98
CA ASN A 46 -11.60 -9.00 6.60
C ASN A 46 -10.54 -7.89 6.53
N PHE A 47 -10.04 -7.62 5.32
CA PHE A 47 -9.01 -6.62 5.07
C PHE A 47 -9.48 -5.18 5.35
N SER A 48 -10.75 -4.84 5.09
CA SER A 48 -11.24 -3.49 5.39
C SER A 48 -11.30 -3.22 6.88
N ASN A 49 -11.73 -4.18 7.70
CA ASN A 49 -11.70 -4.05 9.16
C ASN A 49 -10.27 -3.89 9.67
N GLN A 50 -9.32 -4.62 9.07
CA GLN A 50 -7.90 -4.56 9.42
C GLN A 50 -7.34 -3.17 9.10
N LYS A 51 -7.60 -2.64 7.90
CA LYS A 51 -7.14 -1.31 7.48
C LYS A 51 -7.82 -0.18 8.26
N ASN A 52 -9.11 -0.29 8.57
CA ASN A 52 -9.80 0.69 9.41
C ASN A 52 -9.24 0.73 10.84
N PHE A 53 -8.98 -0.43 11.43
CA PHE A 53 -8.32 -0.50 12.74
C PHE A 53 -6.92 0.14 12.69
N LEU A 54 -6.14 -0.10 11.63
CA LEU A 54 -4.84 0.56 11.44
C LEU A 54 -4.99 2.09 11.35
N ASN A 55 -5.99 2.58 10.60
CA ASN A 55 -6.27 4.02 10.51
C ASN A 55 -6.58 4.65 11.88
N GLU A 56 -7.33 3.96 12.74
CA GLU A 56 -7.64 4.41 14.11
C GLU A 56 -6.39 4.55 14.99
N GLN A 57 -5.29 3.87 14.63
CA GLN A 57 -4.03 3.96 15.36
C GLN A 57 -3.15 5.13 14.90
N CYS A 58 -3.49 5.74 13.74
CA CYS A 58 -2.75 6.85 13.17
C CYS A 58 -3.23 8.18 13.76
N THR A 59 -2.28 9.12 13.98
CA THR A 59 -2.54 10.45 14.54
C THR A 59 -2.32 11.59 13.55
N GLY A 60 -1.62 11.33 12.45
CA GLY A 60 -1.36 12.31 11.39
C GLY A 60 -2.63 12.71 10.63
N ASP A 61 -2.64 13.89 10.00
CA ASP A 61 -3.76 14.42 9.22
C ASP A 61 -3.99 13.65 7.91
N TRP A 62 -2.95 12.97 7.42
CA TRP A 62 -2.96 12.17 6.19
C TRP A 62 -2.37 10.79 6.43
N ILE A 63 -2.90 9.82 5.72
CA ILE A 63 -2.43 8.43 5.76
C ILE A 63 -1.84 8.08 4.40
N VAL A 64 -0.66 7.46 4.42
CA VAL A 64 -0.06 6.74 3.28
C VAL A 64 -0.15 5.26 3.60
N ASN A 65 -1.13 4.58 3.02
CA ASN A 65 -1.29 3.14 3.21
C ASN A 65 -0.32 2.36 2.31
N ILE A 66 0.52 1.52 2.91
CA ILE A 66 1.55 0.73 2.23
C ILE A 66 1.35 -0.73 2.61
N ASP A 67 1.09 -1.59 1.64
CA ASP A 67 1.03 -3.03 1.87
C ASP A 67 2.44 -3.60 2.06
N ALA A 68 2.59 -4.66 2.83
CA ALA A 68 3.91 -5.21 3.24
C ALA A 68 4.81 -5.66 2.08
N ASP A 69 4.26 -5.86 0.89
CA ASP A 69 4.97 -6.22 -0.34
C ASP A 69 5.07 -5.05 -1.34
N GLU A 70 4.84 -3.81 -0.88
CA GLU A 70 4.97 -2.60 -1.68
C GLU A 70 6.13 -1.72 -1.20
N ILE A 71 6.76 -1.02 -2.13
CA ILE A 71 7.82 -0.05 -1.84
C ILE A 71 7.49 1.24 -2.58
N PRO A 72 7.21 2.36 -1.87
CA PRO A 72 6.99 3.64 -2.54
C PRO A 72 8.29 4.16 -3.14
N HIS A 73 8.20 4.81 -4.32
CA HIS A 73 9.34 5.51 -4.87
C HIS A 73 9.77 6.66 -3.94
N LYS A 74 11.08 6.86 -3.78
CA LYS A 74 11.63 7.89 -2.86
C LYS A 74 11.10 9.30 -3.13
N ASN A 75 10.95 9.68 -4.41
CA ASN A 75 10.45 11.00 -4.78
C ASN A 75 8.99 11.20 -4.38
N LEU A 76 8.16 10.15 -4.44
CA LEU A 76 6.78 10.23 -3.96
C LEU A 76 6.78 10.61 -2.47
N ILE A 77 7.51 9.89 -1.62
CA ILE A 77 7.55 10.16 -0.18
C ILE A 77 8.11 11.56 0.10
N SER A 78 9.18 11.98 -0.58
CA SER A 78 9.79 13.29 -0.37
C SER A 78 8.92 14.48 -0.83
N ASN A 79 7.97 14.27 -1.73
CA ASN A 79 7.14 15.33 -2.30
C ASN A 79 5.66 15.29 -1.88
N ILE A 80 5.26 14.30 -1.10
CA ILE A 80 3.85 14.09 -0.74
C ILE A 80 3.23 15.29 -0.02
N LYS A 81 3.96 15.93 0.91
CA LYS A 81 3.47 17.11 1.64
C LYS A 81 3.27 18.31 0.71
N SER A 82 4.20 18.53 -0.21
CA SER A 82 4.09 19.58 -1.22
C SER A 82 2.91 19.32 -2.17
N LEU A 83 2.72 18.07 -2.58
CA LEU A 83 1.58 17.65 -3.39
C LEU A 83 0.24 17.95 -2.70
N ILE A 84 0.11 17.55 -1.44
CA ILE A 84 -1.08 17.78 -0.62
C ILE A 84 -1.34 19.28 -0.46
N SER A 85 -0.31 20.05 -0.12
CA SER A 85 -0.43 21.51 0.08
C SER A 85 -0.83 22.26 -1.18
N ALA A 86 -0.38 21.79 -2.35
CA ALA A 86 -0.73 22.38 -3.64
C ALA A 86 -2.17 22.06 -4.10
N ASN A 87 -2.81 21.07 -3.49
CA ASN A 87 -4.14 20.57 -3.88
C ASN A 87 -5.06 20.40 -2.66
N PRO A 88 -5.43 21.49 -1.98
CA PRO A 88 -6.13 21.45 -0.70
C PRO A 88 -7.53 20.82 -0.75
N ASP A 89 -8.17 20.81 -1.92
CA ASP A 89 -9.52 20.26 -2.11
C ASP A 89 -9.51 18.75 -2.31
N ILE A 90 -8.37 18.16 -2.67
CA ILE A 90 -8.25 16.70 -2.86
C ILE A 90 -8.16 16.02 -1.48
N GLU A 91 -8.93 14.96 -1.31
CA GLU A 91 -8.97 14.19 -0.07
C GLU A 91 -8.41 12.76 -0.21
N LEU A 92 -8.24 12.29 -1.46
CA LEU A 92 -7.74 10.96 -1.78
C LEU A 92 -6.96 10.99 -3.10
N TYR A 93 -5.79 10.32 -3.10
CA TYR A 93 -5.01 10.12 -4.31
C TYR A 93 -4.92 8.63 -4.68
N TRP A 94 -5.14 8.37 -5.97
CA TRP A 94 -4.85 7.11 -6.60
C TRP A 94 -3.39 7.10 -7.05
N VAL A 95 -2.62 6.20 -6.48
CA VAL A 95 -1.19 6.05 -6.74
C VAL A 95 -0.97 4.94 -7.76
N PRO A 96 -0.28 5.19 -8.87
CA PRO A 96 0.03 4.15 -9.84
C PRO A 96 1.00 3.13 -9.22
N ARG A 97 0.78 1.85 -9.53
CA ARG A 97 1.58 0.74 -9.03
C ARG A 97 2.26 0.01 -10.18
N ILE A 98 3.56 -0.20 -10.03
CA ILE A 98 4.37 -0.98 -10.95
C ILE A 98 4.42 -2.41 -10.43
N ASN A 99 3.69 -3.31 -11.11
CA ASN A 99 3.74 -4.73 -10.79
C ASN A 99 4.80 -5.41 -11.66
N THR A 100 5.69 -6.17 -11.02
CA THR A 100 6.64 -7.07 -11.70
C THR A 100 6.53 -8.47 -11.13
N VAL A 101 6.67 -9.49 -11.98
CA VAL A 101 6.48 -10.88 -11.58
C VAL A 101 7.64 -11.74 -12.09
N ASP A 102 8.45 -12.27 -11.16
CA ASP A 102 9.51 -13.23 -11.49
C ASP A 102 8.94 -14.58 -11.89
N GLY A 103 9.49 -15.14 -12.95
CA GLY A 103 9.08 -16.45 -13.48
C GLY A 103 7.81 -16.39 -14.33
N LEU A 104 7.40 -15.20 -14.77
CA LEU A 104 6.27 -15.01 -15.67
C LEU A 104 6.59 -15.63 -17.04
N THR A 105 5.64 -16.39 -17.61
CA THR A 105 5.72 -17.00 -18.94
C THR A 105 4.58 -16.50 -19.83
N GLU A 106 4.71 -16.70 -21.15
CA GLU A 106 3.64 -16.38 -22.11
C GLU A 106 2.34 -17.13 -21.79
N GLU A 107 2.43 -18.36 -21.29
CA GLU A 107 1.27 -19.13 -20.86
C GLU A 107 0.49 -18.41 -19.73
N HIS A 108 1.20 -17.86 -18.73
CA HIS A 108 0.59 -17.09 -17.66
C HIS A 108 -0.05 -15.81 -18.18
N ILE A 109 0.63 -15.09 -19.06
CA ILE A 109 0.13 -13.84 -19.67
C ILE A 109 -1.17 -14.10 -20.41
N ASN A 110 -1.20 -15.12 -21.26
CA ASN A 110 -2.37 -15.50 -22.04
C ASN A 110 -3.54 -15.98 -21.15
N LYS A 111 -3.23 -16.83 -20.16
CA LYS A 111 -4.22 -17.37 -19.21
C LYS A 111 -4.92 -16.31 -18.40
N TRP A 112 -4.16 -15.31 -17.89
CA TRP A 112 -4.71 -14.25 -17.04
C TRP A 112 -5.03 -12.98 -17.81
N LYS A 113 -4.81 -12.95 -19.12
CA LYS A 113 -5.04 -11.81 -20.01
C LYS A 113 -4.31 -10.54 -19.53
N TRP A 114 -3.08 -10.74 -19.08
CA TRP A 114 -2.25 -9.64 -18.61
C TRP A 114 -1.64 -8.86 -19.76
N ASN A 115 -1.56 -7.55 -19.61
CA ASN A 115 -0.84 -6.67 -20.50
C ASN A 115 0.54 -6.38 -19.90
N ILE A 116 1.60 -6.56 -20.70
CA ILE A 116 2.98 -6.30 -20.30
C ILE A 116 3.52 -5.21 -21.21
N ASN A 117 3.98 -4.10 -20.61
CA ASN A 117 4.61 -3.03 -21.39
C ASN A 117 6.10 -3.32 -21.68
N GLU A 118 6.75 -2.42 -22.43
CA GLU A 118 8.16 -2.54 -22.84
C GLU A 118 9.14 -2.60 -21.65
N LYS A 119 8.74 -2.09 -20.46
CA LYS A 119 9.52 -2.16 -19.22
C LYS A 119 9.29 -3.45 -18.42
N GLY A 120 8.46 -4.37 -18.90
CA GLY A 120 8.10 -5.60 -18.20
C GLY A 120 7.07 -5.38 -17.07
N TRP A 121 6.36 -4.25 -17.05
CA TRP A 121 5.36 -3.95 -16.03
C TRP A 121 4.01 -4.55 -16.38
N VAL A 122 3.41 -5.23 -15.42
CA VAL A 122 2.14 -5.94 -15.58
C VAL A 122 0.97 -4.99 -15.34
N ASN A 123 0.07 -4.88 -16.31
CA ASN A 123 -1.18 -4.10 -16.24
C ASN A 123 -1.00 -2.64 -15.78
N PHE A 124 0.12 -2.01 -16.11
CA PHE A 124 0.38 -0.62 -15.74
C PHE A 124 -0.55 0.35 -16.52
N PRO A 125 -1.08 1.41 -15.87
CA PRO A 125 -0.95 1.80 -14.45
C PRO A 125 -2.00 1.13 -13.57
N ASP A 126 -1.62 0.26 -12.68
CA ASP A 126 -2.51 -0.37 -11.72
C ASP A 126 -2.72 0.57 -10.52
N SER A 127 -3.58 1.59 -10.69
CA SER A 127 -3.78 2.64 -9.69
C SER A 127 -4.50 2.14 -8.44
N GLN A 128 -3.96 2.47 -7.27
CA GLN A 128 -4.44 2.07 -5.96
C GLN A 128 -4.74 3.29 -5.07
N GLN A 129 -5.78 3.22 -4.26
CA GLN A 129 -6.09 4.25 -3.26
C GLN A 129 -5.08 4.14 -2.11
N ARG A 130 -4.09 5.04 -2.08
CA ARG A 130 -2.95 4.92 -1.14
C ARG A 130 -2.72 6.12 -0.25
N ILE A 131 -3.13 7.32 -0.65
CA ILE A 131 -2.89 8.56 0.09
C ILE A 131 -4.23 9.24 0.33
N TYR A 132 -4.61 9.45 1.58
CA TYR A 132 -5.92 10.00 1.90
C TYR A 132 -5.94 10.73 3.24
N LYS A 133 -6.89 11.67 3.40
CA LYS A 133 -7.12 12.38 4.67
C LYS A 133 -7.50 11.40 5.77
N ASN A 134 -6.89 11.56 6.93
CA ASN A 134 -7.25 10.82 8.13
C ASN A 134 -8.50 11.44 8.78
N CYS A 135 -9.67 11.03 8.35
CA CYS A 135 -10.93 11.50 8.90
C CYS A 135 -11.97 10.37 8.95
N LYS A 136 -12.91 10.48 9.86
CA LYS A 136 -13.93 9.42 10.11
C LYS A 136 -14.84 9.13 8.92
N SER A 137 -14.98 10.06 7.97
CA SER A 137 -15.80 9.85 6.77
C SER A 137 -15.14 8.97 5.73
N ILE A 138 -13.79 8.90 5.71
CA ILE A 138 -13.04 8.09 4.75
C ILE A 138 -12.72 6.74 5.40
N THR A 139 -13.34 5.68 4.90
CA THR A 139 -13.24 4.33 5.47
C THR A 139 -13.07 3.27 4.39
N TRP A 140 -12.35 2.20 4.74
CA TRP A 140 -12.25 1.02 3.91
C TRP A 140 -13.54 0.19 4.00
N GLN A 141 -14.01 -0.32 2.86
CA GLN A 141 -15.17 -1.19 2.76
C GLN A 141 -14.87 -2.41 1.91
N LYS A 142 -15.65 -3.47 2.10
CA LYS A 142 -15.55 -4.83 1.56
C LYS A 142 -14.45 -5.66 2.22
N PRO A 143 -14.74 -6.90 2.59
CA PRO A 143 -13.77 -7.79 3.25
C PRO A 143 -12.59 -8.17 2.34
N VAL A 144 -12.82 -8.31 1.03
CA VAL A 144 -11.81 -8.55 -0.02
C VAL A 144 -12.04 -7.55 -1.17
N HIS A 145 -10.98 -7.19 -1.88
CA HIS A 145 -11.00 -6.11 -2.88
C HIS A 145 -11.51 -4.80 -2.28
N GLU A 146 -10.99 -4.51 -1.12
CA GLU A 146 -11.36 -3.35 -0.31
C GLU A 146 -11.13 -2.04 -1.06
N ARG A 147 -12.01 -1.08 -0.81
CA ARG A 147 -11.96 0.26 -1.39
C ARG A 147 -12.23 1.32 -0.34
N LEU A 148 -11.52 2.44 -0.44
CA LEU A 148 -11.84 3.64 0.33
C LEU A 148 -13.08 4.30 -0.24
N VAL A 149 -13.97 4.72 0.66
CA VAL A 149 -15.16 5.51 0.36
C VAL A 149 -15.23 6.72 1.26
N GLY A 150 -16.03 7.72 0.90
CA GLY A 150 -16.31 8.88 1.72
C GLY A 150 -15.44 10.11 1.42
N ALA A 151 -14.42 10.01 0.59
CA ALA A 151 -13.70 11.18 0.08
C ALA A 151 -14.62 11.99 -0.86
N LYS A 152 -14.62 13.32 -0.71
CA LYS A 152 -15.42 14.22 -1.53
C LYS A 152 -14.79 14.46 -2.91
N GLN A 153 -13.48 14.56 -2.94
CA GLN A 153 -12.71 14.71 -4.18
C GLN A 153 -11.50 13.79 -4.16
N ASP A 154 -11.28 13.12 -5.28
CA ASP A 154 -10.12 12.26 -5.50
C ASP A 154 -9.38 12.67 -6.79
N SER A 155 -8.12 12.29 -6.88
CA SER A 155 -7.27 12.56 -8.03
C SER A 155 -6.29 11.42 -8.27
N TYR A 156 -5.86 11.26 -9.51
CA TYR A 156 -4.80 10.32 -9.88
C TYR A 156 -3.46 11.02 -9.88
N LEU A 157 -2.44 10.38 -9.34
CA LEU A 157 -1.07 10.83 -9.54
C LEU A 157 -0.64 10.57 -10.99
N PRO A 158 0.34 11.31 -11.52
CA PRO A 158 0.88 11.07 -12.85
C PRO A 158 1.38 9.64 -13.01
N PHE A 159 1.16 9.04 -14.19
CA PHE A 159 1.60 7.68 -14.51
C PHE A 159 3.09 7.63 -14.86
N GLU A 160 3.89 8.24 -14.01
CA GLU A 160 5.35 8.30 -14.10
C GLU A 160 5.96 7.51 -12.94
N GLU A 161 7.07 6.84 -13.20
CA GLU A 161 7.73 5.95 -12.23
C GLU A 161 8.02 6.62 -10.88
N ILE A 162 8.37 7.90 -10.90
CA ILE A 162 8.69 8.69 -9.69
C ILE A 162 7.51 8.86 -8.72
N TRP A 163 6.28 8.64 -9.19
CA TRP A 163 5.04 8.71 -8.41
C TRP A 163 4.47 7.35 -8.05
N CYS A 164 5.17 6.24 -8.36
CA CYS A 164 4.66 4.89 -8.23
C CYS A 164 5.01 4.22 -6.90
N PHE A 165 4.25 3.18 -6.60
CA PHE A 165 4.66 2.10 -5.70
C PHE A 165 5.19 0.95 -6.54
N TYR A 166 6.26 0.32 -6.10
CA TYR A 166 6.76 -0.94 -6.66
C TYR A 166 6.13 -2.11 -5.91
N HIS A 167 5.68 -3.09 -6.66
CA HIS A 167 5.09 -4.31 -6.15
C HIS A 167 5.66 -5.51 -6.91
N HIS A 168 6.63 -6.15 -6.28
CA HIS A 168 7.33 -7.28 -6.88
C HIS A 168 6.81 -8.60 -6.33
N LYS A 169 6.46 -9.53 -7.21
CA LYS A 169 5.97 -10.86 -6.85
C LYS A 169 6.77 -11.97 -7.52
N LYS A 170 6.73 -13.15 -6.91
CA LYS A 170 7.10 -14.42 -7.58
C LYS A 170 5.86 -15.07 -8.15
N ILE A 171 5.97 -15.70 -9.30
CA ILE A 171 4.84 -16.38 -9.96
C ILE A 171 4.15 -17.39 -9.03
N SER A 172 4.92 -18.14 -8.25
CA SER A 172 4.37 -19.11 -7.29
C SER A 172 3.48 -18.48 -6.21
N LYS A 173 3.77 -17.23 -5.77
CA LYS A 173 2.92 -16.50 -4.84
C LYS A 173 1.62 -16.06 -5.53
N GLN A 174 1.71 -15.59 -6.78
CA GLN A 174 0.56 -15.18 -7.57
C GLN A 174 -0.40 -16.35 -7.85
N GLU A 175 0.14 -17.53 -8.22
CA GLU A 175 -0.68 -18.73 -8.44
C GLU A 175 -1.43 -19.16 -7.19
N LYS A 176 -0.78 -19.13 -6.01
CA LYS A 176 -1.43 -19.42 -4.73
C LYS A 176 -2.55 -18.43 -4.42
N GLN A 177 -2.30 -17.14 -4.65
CA GLN A 177 -3.28 -16.08 -4.42
C GLN A 177 -4.50 -16.24 -5.35
N ASN A 178 -4.29 -16.53 -6.64
CA ASN A 178 -5.37 -16.77 -7.59
C ASN A 178 -6.22 -17.98 -7.21
N LYS A 179 -5.59 -19.07 -6.71
CA LYS A 179 -6.31 -20.25 -6.21
C LYS A 179 -7.16 -19.91 -4.99
N LEU A 180 -6.62 -19.14 -4.05
CA LEU A 180 -7.35 -18.70 -2.86
C LEU A 180 -8.56 -17.85 -3.24
N TYR A 181 -8.41 -16.86 -4.12
CA TYR A 181 -9.52 -16.00 -4.54
C TYR A 181 -10.60 -16.74 -5.35
N ALA A 182 -10.23 -17.80 -6.08
CA ALA A 182 -11.20 -18.64 -6.76
C ALA A 182 -12.03 -19.54 -5.82
N SER A 183 -11.62 -19.66 -4.56
CA SER A 183 -12.29 -20.47 -3.52
C SER A 183 -13.16 -19.63 -2.55
N LEU A 184 -13.12 -18.30 -2.68
CA LEU A 184 -13.95 -17.34 -1.91
C LEU A 184 -15.14 -16.87 -2.72
#